data_6565fdd890a347f2765ace0a8325f351
#
_entry.id   6565fdd890a347f2765ace0a8325f351
#
_cell.length_a   1.000
_cell.length_b   1.000
_cell.length_c   1.000
_cell.angle_alpha   90.00
_cell.angle_beta   90.00
_cell.angle_gamma   90.00
#
_symmetry.space_group_name_H-M   'P 1'
#
loop_
_entity.id
_entity.type
_entity.pdbx_description
1 polymer ?
#
loop_
_entity_poly.entity_id
_entity_poly.type
_entity_poly.pdbx_seq_one_letter_code
_entity_poly.pdbx_strand_id
1 'polypeptide(L)'
;MRVAPMRARLFFYACMIVALFLTYRLCMIQAINGASYARQALAQRSDTVEVFARRGSILDRYGNVLVRSLPSQSVYAVPKEILQPDVTIAKLRSIVGPLDPAAADALHDRHRWFVWIARKVPHDAARRIAALNLPGIALKEEDTGLRVDSAGRLASTLLGFVGTDENGLDGVEYAYDSLLRGRSGRITLEADQFGRPIPFGLERTITPAQPGMTLALTIDPYLQFVAERALARQVQAFHALDGTAIVMDPWTGEILALANLPNFEPNRFWKYSDDQRRDRAVMDAYEPGSTYKLVTAAAALDSGKVTLASRFPARDAIVVGGRTIHNAEDGFMAGTGASETLGEIVELSHNVGAAEVGLSIGPKTFYSMERKAGFGVATDVGLPGENPGIVPPPSQWSASSLATMSFGQGVSVTPLAMARYYCAIANGGLLMQPRVVGAAYDQHGTLVQRFGPKVVRRVFSRRTARELREFLRRVVLHGTGNPTAQIPGYATAGKTGTAQMVVDGEYRAGYYAASFIGMVPYPRARYLIYVKVERPIGSYYGSVVAAPAFAAIAREAMLHAGVVPTPDVPHRGK
;
A
#
# COMPACT_ATOMS: atom_id res chain seq x y z
N MET A 1 -106.97 4.94 5.04
CA MET A 1 -105.55 5.01 5.50
C MET A 1 -105.00 3.65 5.74
N ARG A 2 -104.47 2.88 4.76
CA ARG A 2 -103.84 1.62 4.90
C ARG A 2 -102.55 1.46 4.05
N VAL A 3 -101.76 2.53 3.93
CA VAL A 3 -100.48 2.51 3.15
C VAL A 3 -99.26 2.48 4.07
N ALA A 4 -99.43 2.70 5.37
CA ALA A 4 -98.33 2.73 6.35
C ALA A 4 -97.55 1.37 6.56
N PRO A 5 -98.23 0.20 6.58
CA PRO A 5 -97.48 -1.05 6.89
C PRO A 5 -96.55 -1.55 5.76
N MET A 6 -96.93 -1.18 4.52
CA MET A 6 -96.09 -1.59 3.37
C MET A 6 -94.79 -0.76 3.25
N ARG A 7 -94.89 0.54 3.51
CA ARG A 7 -93.67 1.42 3.55
C ARG A 7 -92.75 1.07 4.71
N ALA A 8 -93.29 0.73 5.86
CA ALA A 8 -92.51 0.26 7.02
C ALA A 8 -91.77 -1.07 6.75
N ARG A 9 -92.49 -2.01 6.06
CA ARG A 9 -91.84 -3.28 5.63
C ARG A 9 -90.74 -3.07 4.60
N LEU A 10 -90.96 -2.23 3.60
CA LEU A 10 -89.93 -1.86 2.63
C LEU A 10 -88.72 -1.19 3.29
N PHE A 11 -88.94 -0.29 4.22
CA PHE A 11 -87.90 0.35 4.99
C PHE A 11 -87.11 -0.70 5.83
N PHE A 12 -87.83 -1.62 6.51
CA PHE A 12 -87.20 -2.72 7.28
C PHE A 12 -86.33 -3.62 6.38
N TYR A 13 -86.81 -4.04 5.20
CA TYR A 13 -86.01 -4.84 4.27
C TYR A 13 -84.83 -4.08 3.71
N ALA A 14 -84.98 -2.76 3.42
CA ALA A 14 -83.86 -1.95 3.02
C ALA A 14 -82.76 -1.88 4.11
N CYS A 15 -83.12 -1.65 5.37
CA CYS A 15 -82.23 -1.66 6.52
C CYS A 15 -81.53 -3.04 6.70
N MET A 16 -82.33 -4.11 6.52
CA MET A 16 -81.76 -5.48 6.62
C MET A 16 -80.73 -5.79 5.51
N ILE A 17 -81.00 -5.36 4.29
CA ILE A 17 -80.08 -5.48 3.16
C ILE A 17 -78.78 -4.68 3.43
N VAL A 18 -78.90 -3.46 3.94
CA VAL A 18 -77.75 -2.62 4.32
C VAL A 18 -76.97 -3.32 5.46
N ALA A 19 -77.64 -3.83 6.48
CA ALA A 19 -76.97 -4.54 7.58
C ALA A 19 -76.27 -5.81 7.10
N LEU A 20 -76.86 -6.60 6.23
CA LEU A 20 -76.23 -7.76 5.61
C LEU A 20 -74.99 -7.38 4.76
N PHE A 21 -75.12 -6.32 3.98
CA PHE A 21 -73.99 -5.79 3.19
C PHE A 21 -72.84 -5.31 4.09
N LEU A 22 -73.16 -4.60 5.17
CA LEU A 22 -72.15 -4.14 6.12
C LEU A 22 -71.45 -5.32 6.82
N THR A 23 -72.29 -6.32 7.24
CA THR A 23 -71.74 -7.54 7.85
C THR A 23 -70.85 -8.30 6.87
N TYR A 24 -71.27 -8.46 5.61
CA TYR A 24 -70.42 -9.06 4.56
C TYR A 24 -69.12 -8.29 4.38
N ARG A 25 -69.20 -6.96 4.26
CA ARG A 25 -67.99 -6.11 4.12
C ARG A 25 -67.08 -6.24 5.37
N LEU A 26 -67.66 -6.28 6.55
CA LEU A 26 -66.88 -6.45 7.78
C LEU A 26 -66.18 -7.84 7.81
N CYS A 27 -66.90 -8.88 7.42
CA CYS A 27 -66.36 -10.24 7.32
C CYS A 27 -65.23 -10.31 6.28
N MET A 28 -65.40 -9.66 5.11
CA MET A 28 -64.36 -9.56 4.07
C MET A 28 -63.14 -8.82 4.57
N ILE A 29 -63.29 -7.73 5.31
CA ILE A 29 -62.19 -6.92 5.83
C ILE A 29 -61.48 -7.63 6.99
N GLN A 30 -62.22 -8.20 7.96
CA GLN A 30 -61.63 -8.76 9.19
C GLN A 30 -61.20 -10.22 9.05
N ALA A 31 -62.07 -11.07 8.45
CA ALA A 31 -61.80 -12.51 8.40
C ALA A 31 -61.02 -12.93 7.13
N ILE A 32 -61.36 -12.40 5.96
CA ILE A 32 -60.77 -12.82 4.70
C ILE A 32 -59.49 -12.03 4.39
N ASN A 33 -59.55 -10.71 4.48
CA ASN A 33 -58.43 -9.83 4.12
C ASN A 33 -57.65 -9.30 5.35
N GLY A 34 -58.08 -9.64 6.57
CA GLY A 34 -57.51 -9.11 7.81
C GLY A 34 -56.01 -9.38 7.94
N ALA A 35 -55.56 -10.58 7.62
CA ALA A 35 -54.15 -10.92 7.62
C ALA A 35 -53.32 -10.17 6.57
N SER A 36 -53.93 -9.79 5.43
CA SER A 36 -53.29 -8.99 4.39
C SER A 36 -53.17 -7.51 4.82
N TYR A 37 -54.24 -6.97 5.39
CA TYR A 37 -54.23 -5.61 5.92
C TYR A 37 -53.32 -5.44 7.11
N ALA A 38 -53.24 -6.43 8.00
CA ALA A 38 -52.30 -6.45 9.11
C ALA A 38 -50.85 -6.42 8.62
N ARG A 39 -50.50 -7.25 7.62
CA ARG A 39 -49.18 -7.21 6.99
C ARG A 39 -48.86 -5.90 6.33
N GLN A 40 -49.81 -5.28 5.62
CA GLN A 40 -49.60 -3.98 5.02
C GLN A 40 -49.41 -2.89 6.08
N ALA A 41 -50.20 -2.92 7.16
CA ALA A 41 -50.06 -1.98 8.27
C ALA A 41 -48.70 -2.13 8.99
N LEU A 42 -48.24 -3.36 9.19
CA LEU A 42 -46.88 -3.62 9.74
C LEU A 42 -45.80 -3.12 8.78
N ALA A 43 -45.92 -3.37 7.48
CA ALA A 43 -44.96 -2.89 6.49
C ALA A 43 -44.90 -1.35 6.43
N GLN A 44 -46.01 -0.67 6.66
CA GLN A 44 -46.07 0.81 6.69
C GLN A 44 -45.49 1.39 8.00
N ARG A 45 -45.45 0.62 9.08
CA ARG A 45 -44.95 1.06 10.39
C ARG A 45 -43.54 0.56 10.68
N SER A 46 -43.02 -0.43 9.91
CA SER A 46 -41.68 -0.94 10.12
C SER A 46 -40.68 -0.02 9.44
N ASP A 47 -39.73 0.46 10.24
CA ASP A 47 -38.54 1.16 9.77
C ASP A 47 -37.31 0.26 10.02
N THR A 48 -36.40 0.24 9.07
CA THR A 48 -35.17 -0.57 9.18
C THR A 48 -34.00 0.37 9.31
N VAL A 49 -33.42 0.38 10.51
CA VAL A 49 -32.22 1.14 10.82
C VAL A 49 -30.99 0.24 10.64
N GLU A 50 -30.05 0.68 9.82
CA GLU A 50 -28.76 0.02 9.70
C GLU A 50 -27.90 0.35 10.92
N VAL A 51 -27.30 -0.69 11.52
CA VAL A 51 -26.33 -0.55 12.61
C VAL A 51 -24.95 -0.79 12.03
N PHE A 52 -24.19 0.27 11.86
CA PHE A 52 -22.87 0.17 11.25
C PHE A 52 -21.90 -0.63 12.12
N ALA A 53 -21.10 -1.48 11.48
CA ALA A 53 -20.04 -2.20 12.15
C ALA A 53 -18.86 -1.27 12.43
N ARG A 54 -18.20 -1.43 13.57
CA ARG A 54 -16.94 -0.72 13.84
C ARG A 54 -15.84 -1.28 12.94
N ARG A 55 -15.09 -0.41 12.27
CA ARG A 55 -13.94 -0.78 11.48
C ARG A 55 -12.82 -1.29 12.37
N GLY A 56 -12.17 -2.41 12.00
CA GLY A 56 -11.07 -3.02 12.72
C GLY A 56 -9.83 -2.12 12.77
N SER A 57 -8.97 -2.35 13.74
CA SER A 57 -7.72 -1.61 13.90
C SER A 57 -6.61 -2.18 13.02
N ILE A 58 -5.59 -1.35 12.74
CA ILE A 58 -4.34 -1.80 12.11
C ILE A 58 -3.25 -1.63 13.16
N LEU A 59 -2.51 -2.72 13.40
CA LEU A 59 -1.43 -2.81 14.38
C LEU A 59 -0.10 -3.02 13.68
N ASP A 60 0.98 -2.63 14.32
CA ASP A 60 2.33 -3.05 13.92
C ASP A 60 2.60 -4.53 14.28
N ARG A 61 3.80 -5.02 14.01
CA ARG A 61 4.20 -6.39 14.32
C ARG A 61 4.25 -6.72 15.82
N TYR A 62 4.31 -5.71 16.67
CA TYR A 62 4.37 -5.84 18.13
C TYR A 62 3.02 -5.66 18.81
N GLY A 63 1.96 -5.36 18.03
CA GLY A 63 0.60 -5.16 18.54
C GLY A 63 0.30 -3.71 18.93
N ASN A 64 1.18 -2.74 18.65
CA ASN A 64 0.87 -1.34 18.87
C ASN A 64 -0.07 -0.81 17.80
N VAL A 65 -1.01 0.04 18.19
CA VAL A 65 -2.02 0.59 17.31
C VAL A 65 -1.41 1.65 16.38
N LEU A 66 -1.46 1.40 15.08
CA LEU A 66 -1.13 2.38 14.05
C LEU A 66 -2.37 3.16 13.61
N VAL A 67 -3.47 2.46 13.32
CA VAL A 67 -4.72 3.08 12.85
C VAL A 67 -5.92 2.48 13.58
N ARG A 68 -6.85 3.34 14.02
CA ARG A 68 -8.12 2.92 14.65
C ARG A 68 -9.23 3.91 14.39
N SER A 69 -10.49 3.46 14.54
CA SER A 69 -11.66 4.34 14.52
C SER A 69 -12.03 4.76 15.94
N LEU A 70 -12.21 6.07 16.14
CA LEU A 70 -12.64 6.68 17.40
C LEU A 70 -14.08 7.15 17.28
N PRO A 71 -14.89 7.14 18.36
CA PRO A 71 -16.20 7.77 18.37
C PRO A 71 -16.09 9.22 17.92
N SER A 72 -17.00 9.66 17.08
CA SER A 72 -17.00 11.03 16.56
C SER A 72 -18.41 11.56 16.40
N GLN A 73 -18.54 12.88 16.33
CA GLN A 73 -19.80 13.57 16.11
C GLN A 73 -19.64 14.50 14.90
N SER A 74 -20.75 14.71 14.18
CA SER A 74 -20.81 15.71 13.12
C SER A 74 -21.59 16.92 13.58
N VAL A 75 -21.14 18.09 13.14
CA VAL A 75 -21.78 19.36 13.42
C VAL A 75 -22.69 19.73 12.24
N TYR A 76 -23.93 19.97 12.51
CA TYR A 76 -24.87 20.50 11.51
C TYR A 76 -25.55 21.77 12.00
N ALA A 77 -26.04 22.53 11.06
CA ALA A 77 -26.77 23.75 11.31
C ALA A 77 -28.21 23.67 10.78
N VAL A 78 -29.11 24.33 11.48
CA VAL A 78 -30.45 24.71 11.04
C VAL A 78 -30.42 26.21 10.79
N PRO A 79 -30.08 26.70 9.58
CA PRO A 79 -29.86 28.14 9.31
C PRO A 79 -31.06 29.02 9.67
N LYS A 80 -32.26 28.49 9.58
CA LYS A 80 -33.49 29.18 9.99
C LYS A 80 -33.47 29.65 11.46
N GLU A 81 -32.80 28.94 12.34
CA GLU A 81 -32.71 29.19 13.78
C GLU A 81 -31.51 30.06 14.16
N ILE A 82 -30.60 30.35 13.21
CA ILE A 82 -29.40 31.12 13.48
C ILE A 82 -29.70 32.60 13.41
N LEU A 83 -29.53 33.29 14.54
CA LEU A 83 -29.81 34.73 14.64
C LEU A 83 -28.67 35.60 14.11
N GLN A 84 -27.42 35.18 14.32
CA GLN A 84 -26.20 35.91 13.96
C GLN A 84 -25.23 35.01 13.22
N PRO A 85 -25.39 34.82 11.88
CA PRO A 85 -24.56 33.89 11.11
C PRO A 85 -23.07 34.16 11.20
N ASP A 86 -22.62 35.42 11.07
CA ASP A 86 -21.18 35.75 11.09
C ASP A 86 -20.53 35.46 12.45
N VAL A 87 -21.21 35.74 13.55
CA VAL A 87 -20.73 35.42 14.91
C VAL A 87 -20.65 33.90 15.10
N THR A 88 -21.66 33.18 14.62
CA THR A 88 -21.71 31.72 14.68
C THR A 88 -20.57 31.12 13.85
N ILE A 89 -20.34 31.60 12.63
CA ILE A 89 -19.23 31.19 11.77
C ILE A 89 -17.89 31.44 12.45
N ALA A 90 -17.67 32.62 13.02
CA ALA A 90 -16.43 32.95 13.72
C ALA A 90 -16.15 32.02 14.90
N LYS A 91 -17.17 31.74 15.73
CA LYS A 91 -17.06 30.82 16.86
C LYS A 91 -16.77 29.37 16.40
N LEU A 92 -17.46 28.89 15.37
CA LEU A 92 -17.21 27.54 14.83
C LEU A 92 -15.81 27.43 14.24
N ARG A 93 -15.36 28.43 13.46
CA ARG A 93 -13.98 28.47 12.90
C ARG A 93 -12.90 28.41 13.96
N SER A 94 -13.10 28.98 15.13
CA SER A 94 -12.13 28.94 16.23
C SER A 94 -11.93 27.53 16.82
N ILE A 95 -12.87 26.61 16.55
CA ILE A 95 -12.82 25.24 17.08
C ILE A 95 -12.48 24.22 16.00
N VAL A 96 -13.19 24.27 14.84
CA VAL A 96 -13.03 23.27 13.76
C VAL A 96 -12.11 23.75 12.63
N GLY A 97 -11.60 24.97 12.72
CA GLY A 97 -10.79 25.56 11.66
C GLY A 97 -11.62 26.15 10.53
N PRO A 98 -11.04 26.39 9.34
CA PRO A 98 -11.73 26.95 8.20
C PRO A 98 -12.96 26.11 7.82
N LEU A 99 -14.12 26.74 7.68
CA LEU A 99 -15.34 26.10 7.17
C LEU A 99 -15.30 26.09 5.63
N ASP A 100 -15.98 25.12 5.05
CA ASP A 100 -16.28 25.13 3.62
C ASP A 100 -16.99 26.44 3.27
N PRO A 101 -16.55 27.20 2.26
CA PRO A 101 -17.19 28.44 1.86
C PRO A 101 -18.67 28.27 1.56
N ALA A 102 -19.08 27.21 0.86
CA ALA A 102 -20.48 26.94 0.56
C ALA A 102 -21.30 26.65 1.83
N ALA A 103 -20.72 25.97 2.82
CA ALA A 103 -21.36 25.74 4.11
C ALA A 103 -21.49 27.05 4.91
N ALA A 104 -20.47 27.90 4.89
CA ALA A 104 -20.52 29.20 5.55
C ALA A 104 -21.58 30.13 4.92
N ASP A 105 -21.65 30.20 3.61
CA ASP A 105 -22.65 31.00 2.88
C ASP A 105 -24.05 30.47 3.15
N ALA A 106 -24.23 29.16 3.20
CA ALA A 106 -25.52 28.53 3.49
C ALA A 106 -26.08 28.85 4.88
N LEU A 107 -25.27 29.28 5.85
CA LEU A 107 -25.72 29.71 7.18
C LEU A 107 -26.49 31.03 7.14
N HIS A 108 -26.35 31.83 6.09
CA HIS A 108 -27.13 33.07 5.87
C HIS A 108 -28.48 32.82 5.22
N ASP A 109 -28.72 31.62 4.66
CA ASP A 109 -29.97 31.27 3.98
C ASP A 109 -31.02 30.74 4.97
N ARG A 110 -31.88 31.60 5.44
CA ARG A 110 -32.97 31.27 6.39
C ARG A 110 -34.06 30.34 5.83
N HIS A 111 -34.04 30.00 4.56
CA HIS A 111 -34.94 29.01 3.97
C HIS A 111 -34.44 27.59 4.11
N ARG A 112 -33.18 27.41 4.45
CA ARG A 112 -32.59 26.09 4.65
C ARG A 112 -32.85 25.54 6.05
N TRP A 113 -33.16 24.26 6.08
CA TRP A 113 -33.43 23.50 7.30
C TRP A 113 -32.24 22.66 7.77
N PHE A 114 -31.22 22.49 6.92
CA PHE A 114 -30.09 21.62 7.22
C PHE A 114 -28.87 21.99 6.39
N VAL A 115 -27.72 22.08 7.06
CA VAL A 115 -26.41 22.25 6.44
C VAL A 115 -25.36 21.53 7.28
N TRP A 116 -24.56 20.65 6.67
CA TRP A 116 -23.38 20.13 7.34
C TRP A 116 -22.33 21.23 7.50
N ILE A 117 -21.85 21.42 8.73
CA ILE A 117 -20.76 22.38 9.05
C ILE A 117 -19.42 21.69 9.08
N ALA A 118 -19.33 20.57 9.80
CA ALA A 118 -18.14 19.74 9.85
C ALA A 118 -18.56 18.31 10.16
N ARG A 119 -18.07 17.36 9.37
CA ARG A 119 -18.33 15.96 9.61
C ARG A 119 -17.19 15.35 10.42
N LYS A 120 -17.54 14.38 11.27
CA LYS A 120 -16.59 13.56 12.04
C LYS A 120 -15.57 14.38 12.83
N VAL A 121 -16.03 15.35 13.60
CA VAL A 121 -15.15 16.12 14.48
C VAL A 121 -14.73 15.28 15.69
N PRO A 122 -13.50 15.47 16.20
CA PRO A 122 -13.06 14.84 17.44
C PRO A 122 -13.98 15.17 18.61
N HIS A 123 -14.11 14.23 19.55
CA HIS A 123 -15.00 14.37 20.72
C HIS A 123 -14.77 15.66 21.51
N ASP A 124 -13.51 16.09 21.65
CA ASP A 124 -13.18 17.35 22.35
C ASP A 124 -13.68 18.59 21.60
N ALA A 125 -13.58 18.61 20.28
CA ALA A 125 -14.12 19.69 19.46
C ALA A 125 -15.65 19.72 19.54
N ALA A 126 -16.30 18.56 19.49
CA ALA A 126 -17.75 18.44 19.64
C ALA A 126 -18.22 18.97 21.02
N ARG A 127 -17.57 18.59 22.11
CA ARG A 127 -17.88 19.11 23.45
C ARG A 127 -17.71 20.63 23.55
N ARG A 128 -16.66 21.18 22.96
CA ARG A 128 -16.44 22.64 22.94
C ARG A 128 -17.52 23.37 22.16
N ILE A 129 -17.99 22.80 21.03
CA ILE A 129 -19.09 23.35 20.25
C ILE A 129 -20.41 23.28 21.02
N ALA A 130 -20.71 22.15 21.65
CA ALA A 130 -21.89 21.99 22.51
C ALA A 130 -21.94 23.03 23.63
N ALA A 131 -20.80 23.30 24.27
CA ALA A 131 -20.69 24.28 25.36
C ALA A 131 -20.97 25.72 24.92
N LEU A 132 -20.88 26.04 23.62
CA LEU A 132 -21.20 27.37 23.09
C LEU A 132 -22.71 27.66 23.06
N ASN A 133 -23.56 26.65 23.20
CA ASN A 133 -25.03 26.73 23.13
C ASN A 133 -25.54 27.65 22.01
N LEU A 134 -25.01 27.47 20.78
CA LEU A 134 -25.35 28.31 19.65
C LEU A 134 -26.72 27.91 19.08
N PRO A 135 -27.68 28.86 18.96
CA PRO A 135 -28.98 28.59 18.33
C PRO A 135 -28.80 28.04 16.92
N GLY A 136 -29.53 26.99 16.59
CA GLY A 136 -29.51 26.38 15.25
C GLY A 136 -28.23 25.55 14.95
N ILE A 137 -27.35 25.34 15.94
CA ILE A 137 -26.20 24.41 15.81
C ILE A 137 -26.48 23.17 16.66
N ALA A 138 -26.36 22.00 16.06
CA ALA A 138 -26.53 20.74 16.76
C ALA A 138 -25.47 19.71 16.36
N LEU A 139 -25.34 18.68 17.19
CA LEU A 139 -24.41 17.58 17.00
C LEU A 139 -25.19 16.30 16.68
N LYS A 140 -24.65 15.51 15.76
CA LYS A 140 -25.14 14.17 15.46
C LYS A 140 -24.00 13.19 15.68
N GLU A 141 -24.24 12.13 16.44
CA GLU A 141 -23.27 11.03 16.52
C GLU A 141 -23.10 10.37 15.16
N GLU A 142 -21.85 10.07 14.81
CA GLU A 142 -21.52 9.35 13.58
C GLU A 142 -21.47 7.85 13.85
N ASP A 143 -22.19 7.12 13.05
CA ASP A 143 -22.34 5.67 13.21
C ASP A 143 -21.02 4.92 12.98
N THR A 144 -20.18 5.42 12.06
CA THR A 144 -18.90 4.77 11.68
C THR A 144 -17.68 5.29 12.46
N GLY A 145 -17.79 6.44 13.14
CA GLY A 145 -16.68 7.06 13.87
C GLY A 145 -15.72 7.87 12.99
N LEU A 146 -14.58 8.27 13.56
CA LEU A 146 -13.48 8.97 12.92
C LEU A 146 -12.28 8.04 12.82
N ARG A 147 -11.84 7.73 11.63
CA ARG A 147 -10.60 6.97 11.40
C ARG A 147 -9.39 7.84 11.70
N VAL A 148 -8.53 7.36 12.59
CA VAL A 148 -7.34 8.10 13.04
C VAL A 148 -6.10 7.24 12.84
N ASP A 149 -5.18 7.76 12.04
CA ASP A 149 -3.81 7.28 11.97
C ASP A 149 -3.02 7.94 13.10
N SER A 150 -2.56 7.13 14.07
CA SER A 150 -1.80 7.58 15.24
C SER A 150 -0.31 7.73 14.93
N ALA A 151 0.15 7.11 13.83
CA ALA A 151 1.55 7.13 13.41
C ALA A 151 1.91 8.39 12.60
N GLY A 152 0.91 9.22 12.26
CA GLY A 152 1.11 10.45 11.50
C GLY A 152 1.52 10.18 10.06
N ARG A 153 2.76 10.51 9.69
CA ARG A 153 3.28 10.24 8.33
C ARG A 153 3.98 8.89 8.19
N LEU A 154 4.23 8.21 9.31
CA LEU A 154 4.97 6.95 9.29
C LEU A 154 4.21 5.90 8.50
N ALA A 155 4.85 5.29 7.51
CA ALA A 155 4.28 4.29 6.61
C ALA A 155 3.00 4.75 5.88
N SER A 156 2.78 6.06 5.70
CA SER A 156 1.52 6.62 5.21
C SER A 156 1.08 6.05 3.85
N THR A 157 2.01 5.89 2.90
CA THR A 157 1.72 5.34 1.57
C THR A 157 1.37 3.85 1.61
N LEU A 158 1.91 3.12 2.60
CA LEU A 158 1.59 1.72 2.84
C LEU A 158 0.24 1.56 3.56
N LEU A 159 0.01 2.32 4.64
CA LEU A 159 -1.23 2.27 5.42
C LEU A 159 -2.42 2.72 4.57
N GLY A 160 -2.23 3.77 3.79
CA GLY A 160 -3.29 4.36 3.01
C GLY A 160 -4.24 5.22 3.86
N PHE A 161 -5.47 5.37 3.41
CA PHE A 161 -6.48 6.20 4.07
C PHE A 161 -7.90 5.75 3.71
N VAL A 162 -8.88 6.29 4.44
CA VAL A 162 -10.30 6.00 4.22
C VAL A 162 -11.06 7.27 3.83
N GLY A 163 -12.18 7.08 3.15
CA GLY A 163 -13.15 8.15 2.88
C GLY A 163 -13.99 8.51 4.12
N THR A 164 -14.90 9.46 3.95
CA THR A 164 -15.79 9.92 5.03
C THR A 164 -16.64 8.79 5.62
N ASP A 165 -17.03 7.81 4.83
CA ASP A 165 -17.85 6.68 5.28
C ASP A 165 -17.01 5.45 5.67
N GLU A 166 -15.72 5.67 5.94
CA GLU A 166 -14.72 4.65 6.32
C GLU A 166 -14.50 3.55 5.28
N ASN A 167 -14.83 3.77 4.01
CA ASN A 167 -14.38 2.90 2.93
C ASN A 167 -12.90 3.12 2.68
N GLY A 168 -12.12 2.05 2.60
CA GLY A 168 -10.70 2.11 2.25
C GLY A 168 -10.52 2.67 0.84
N LEU A 169 -9.63 3.65 0.68
CA LEU A 169 -9.38 4.33 -0.61
C LEU A 169 -7.99 4.04 -1.16
N ASP A 170 -7.03 3.71 -0.31
CA ASP A 170 -5.67 3.40 -0.74
C ASP A 170 -4.94 2.50 0.29
N GLY A 171 -3.79 1.94 -0.10
CA GLY A 171 -2.90 1.15 0.76
C GLY A 171 -3.56 -0.08 1.37
N VAL A 172 -3.14 -0.42 2.60
CA VAL A 172 -3.71 -1.52 3.40
C VAL A 172 -5.20 -1.31 3.70
N GLU A 173 -5.60 -0.05 3.93
CA GLU A 173 -6.99 0.29 4.18
C GLU A 173 -7.91 -0.12 3.02
N TYR A 174 -7.47 0.06 1.77
CA TYR A 174 -8.20 -0.37 0.58
C TYR A 174 -8.07 -1.87 0.33
N ALA A 175 -6.84 -2.39 0.34
CA ALA A 175 -6.56 -3.78 -0.03
C ALA A 175 -7.25 -4.80 0.89
N TYR A 176 -7.41 -4.45 2.16
CA TYR A 176 -8.03 -5.30 3.18
C TYR A 176 -9.36 -4.73 3.69
N ASP A 177 -10.01 -3.84 2.91
CA ASP A 177 -11.25 -3.19 3.31
C ASP A 177 -12.34 -4.21 3.72
N SER A 178 -12.47 -5.31 2.99
CA SER A 178 -13.45 -6.37 3.29
C SER A 178 -13.27 -7.03 4.66
N LEU A 179 -12.03 -7.09 5.17
CA LEU A 179 -11.72 -7.61 6.51
C LEU A 179 -11.90 -6.51 7.57
N LEU A 180 -11.43 -5.29 7.25
CA LEU A 180 -11.44 -4.16 8.18
C LEU A 180 -12.83 -3.58 8.42
N ARG A 181 -13.69 -3.49 7.41
CA ARG A 181 -15.00 -2.82 7.49
C ARG A 181 -16.02 -3.57 8.35
N GLY A 182 -15.91 -4.87 8.47
CA GLY A 182 -16.90 -5.70 9.13
C GLY A 182 -18.21 -5.82 8.35
N ARG A 183 -19.27 -6.21 9.03
CA ARG A 183 -20.61 -6.36 8.45
C ARG A 183 -21.63 -5.62 9.29
N SER A 184 -22.30 -4.64 8.71
CA SER A 184 -23.37 -3.90 9.37
C SER A 184 -24.51 -4.83 9.77
N GLY A 185 -25.10 -4.52 10.90
CA GLY A 185 -26.34 -5.13 11.38
C GLY A 185 -27.58 -4.38 10.92
N ARG A 186 -28.74 -4.90 11.28
CA ARG A 186 -30.04 -4.25 11.02
C ARG A 186 -30.93 -4.41 12.23
N ILE A 187 -31.65 -3.33 12.57
CA ILE A 187 -32.70 -3.34 13.55
C ILE A 187 -33.98 -2.90 12.84
N THR A 188 -34.95 -3.80 12.75
CA THR A 188 -36.28 -3.47 12.25
C THR A 188 -37.17 -3.19 13.44
N LEU A 189 -37.71 -1.97 13.51
CA LEU A 189 -38.55 -1.47 14.59
C LEU A 189 -39.90 -1.03 14.03
N GLU A 190 -40.96 -1.08 14.85
CA GLU A 190 -42.15 -0.26 14.56
C GLU A 190 -41.82 1.22 14.84
N ALA A 191 -42.12 2.05 13.87
CA ALA A 191 -41.99 3.51 13.96
C ALA A 191 -43.32 4.23 13.73
N ASP A 192 -43.44 5.41 14.34
CA ASP A 192 -44.60 6.30 14.07
C ASP A 192 -44.44 6.98 12.69
N GLN A 193 -45.44 7.74 12.31
CA GLN A 193 -45.44 8.50 11.03
C GLN A 193 -44.29 9.51 10.89
N PHE A 194 -43.55 9.77 11.96
CA PHE A 194 -42.39 10.66 11.99
C PHE A 194 -41.06 9.89 12.07
N GLY A 195 -41.10 8.56 11.92
CA GLY A 195 -39.92 7.68 12.02
C GLY A 195 -39.41 7.47 13.45
N ARG A 196 -40.18 7.81 14.49
CA ARG A 196 -39.77 7.62 15.88
C ARG A 196 -40.12 6.19 16.34
N PRO A 197 -39.20 5.45 16.96
CA PRO A 197 -39.47 4.11 17.46
C PRO A 197 -40.61 4.06 18.45
N ILE A 198 -41.54 3.10 18.28
CA ILE A 198 -42.62 2.82 19.22
C ILE A 198 -42.03 1.89 20.31
N PRO A 199 -41.96 2.32 21.59
CA PRO A 199 -41.23 1.58 22.63
C PRO A 199 -41.72 0.15 22.91
N PHE A 200 -42.97 -0.15 22.60
CA PHE A 200 -43.65 -1.45 22.83
C PHE A 200 -44.13 -2.10 21.54
N GLY A 201 -43.55 -1.74 20.38
CA GLY A 201 -43.90 -2.35 19.11
C GLY A 201 -43.73 -3.89 19.10
N LEU A 202 -44.63 -4.57 18.39
CA LEU A 202 -44.73 -6.03 18.44
C LEU A 202 -43.65 -6.80 17.67
N GLU A 203 -42.97 -6.18 16.73
CA GLU A 203 -41.89 -6.81 15.95
C GLU A 203 -40.57 -6.07 16.10
N ARG A 204 -39.59 -6.75 16.65
CA ARG A 204 -38.19 -6.28 16.70
C ARG A 204 -37.27 -7.38 16.22
N THR A 205 -36.78 -7.26 15.00
CA THR A 205 -35.74 -8.16 14.50
C THR A 205 -34.41 -7.46 14.61
N ILE A 206 -33.44 -8.09 15.29
CA ILE A 206 -32.08 -7.57 15.44
C ILE A 206 -31.13 -8.54 14.75
N THR A 207 -30.46 -8.05 13.71
CA THR A 207 -29.26 -8.69 13.17
C THR A 207 -28.07 -7.92 13.71
N PRO A 208 -27.25 -8.50 14.60
CA PRO A 208 -26.15 -7.76 15.20
C PRO A 208 -25.08 -7.38 14.17
N ALA A 209 -24.52 -6.19 14.31
CA ALA A 209 -23.34 -5.79 13.56
C ALA A 209 -22.14 -6.66 13.96
N GLN A 210 -21.35 -7.08 12.99
CA GLN A 210 -20.11 -7.81 13.20
C GLN A 210 -18.92 -6.86 12.96
N PRO A 211 -18.19 -6.43 14.00
CA PRO A 211 -17.04 -5.58 13.85
C PRO A 211 -16.00 -6.14 12.89
N GLY A 212 -15.26 -5.27 12.24
CA GLY A 212 -14.17 -5.63 11.37
C GLY A 212 -13.02 -6.28 12.13
N MET A 213 -12.22 -7.06 11.41
CA MET A 213 -11.04 -7.72 11.96
C MET A 213 -9.92 -6.72 12.21
N THR A 214 -9.18 -6.90 13.27
CA THR A 214 -7.93 -6.19 13.54
C THR A 214 -6.80 -6.86 12.78
N LEU A 215 -6.05 -6.08 11.99
CA LEU A 215 -4.91 -6.57 11.21
C LEU A 215 -3.60 -6.25 11.94
N ALA A 216 -2.76 -7.25 12.15
CA ALA A 216 -1.36 -7.06 12.57
C ALA A 216 -0.47 -7.10 11.32
N LEU A 217 0.23 -6.00 11.07
CA LEU A 217 1.17 -5.88 9.98
C LEU A 217 2.51 -6.56 10.31
N THR A 218 3.34 -6.77 9.29
CA THR A 218 4.73 -7.20 9.44
C THR A 218 5.68 -6.04 9.72
N ILE A 219 5.19 -4.82 9.66
CA ILE A 219 5.97 -3.59 9.79
C ILE A 219 6.54 -3.46 11.20
N ASP A 220 7.83 -3.23 11.25
CA ASP A 220 8.58 -2.83 12.44
C ASP A 220 8.64 -1.30 12.47
N PRO A 221 7.98 -0.64 13.42
CA PRO A 221 7.89 0.84 13.43
C PRO A 221 9.25 1.51 13.61
N TYR A 222 10.20 0.86 14.28
CA TYR A 222 11.54 1.39 14.41
C TYR A 222 12.29 1.34 13.07
N LEU A 223 12.26 0.20 12.38
CA LEU A 223 12.87 0.07 11.06
C LEU A 223 12.22 0.97 10.02
N GLN A 224 10.90 1.14 10.10
CA GLN A 224 10.17 2.07 9.24
C GLN A 224 10.64 3.51 9.45
N PHE A 225 10.71 3.95 10.71
CA PHE A 225 11.22 5.29 11.05
C PHE A 225 12.66 5.50 10.57
N VAL A 226 13.52 4.52 10.80
CA VAL A 226 14.93 4.59 10.36
C VAL A 226 15.02 4.67 8.84
N ALA A 227 14.24 3.86 8.12
CA ALA A 227 14.21 3.85 6.66
C ALA A 227 13.74 5.20 6.09
N GLU A 228 12.64 5.74 6.61
CA GLU A 228 12.14 7.06 6.18
C GLU A 228 13.14 8.17 6.46
N ARG A 229 13.75 8.18 7.65
CA ARG A 229 14.74 9.18 8.04
C ARG A 229 16.02 9.10 7.19
N ALA A 230 16.52 7.90 6.92
CA ALA A 230 17.71 7.70 6.10
C ALA A 230 17.45 8.10 4.64
N LEU A 231 16.30 7.71 4.10
CA LEU A 231 15.86 8.10 2.77
C LEU A 231 15.69 9.62 2.63
N ALA A 232 15.01 10.25 3.61
CA ALA A 232 14.78 11.69 3.60
C ALA A 232 16.08 12.51 3.57
N ARG A 233 17.10 12.06 4.31
CA ARG A 233 18.42 12.70 4.28
C ARG A 233 19.03 12.69 2.88
N GLN A 234 18.91 11.58 2.14
CA GLN A 234 19.47 11.49 0.79
C GLN A 234 18.66 12.30 -0.21
N VAL A 235 17.33 12.19 -0.17
CA VAL A 235 16.44 12.98 -1.04
C VAL A 235 16.70 14.48 -0.85
N GLN A 236 16.84 14.91 0.40
CA GLN A 236 17.15 16.32 0.71
C GLN A 236 18.56 16.71 0.30
N ALA A 237 19.59 15.92 0.60
CA ALA A 237 21.00 16.23 0.33
C ALA A 237 21.27 16.36 -1.17
N PHE A 238 20.58 15.58 -2.00
CA PHE A 238 20.73 15.59 -3.45
C PHE A 238 19.60 16.30 -4.18
N HIS A 239 18.72 17.02 -3.47
CA HIS A 239 17.54 17.70 -4.05
C HIS A 239 16.78 16.81 -5.04
N ALA A 240 16.64 15.54 -4.69
CA ALA A 240 16.06 14.52 -5.55
C ALA A 240 14.54 14.68 -5.66
N LEU A 241 13.97 14.18 -6.76
CA LEU A 241 12.53 14.21 -6.99
C LEU A 241 11.77 13.37 -5.99
N ASP A 242 12.21 12.13 -5.82
CA ASP A 242 11.58 11.12 -4.96
C ASP A 242 12.57 10.04 -4.50
N GLY A 243 12.06 9.12 -3.68
CA GLY A 243 12.84 7.99 -3.25
C GLY A 243 12.00 6.89 -2.61
N THR A 244 12.56 5.69 -2.59
CA THR A 244 11.96 4.48 -2.00
C THR A 244 13.01 3.72 -1.20
N ALA A 245 12.65 3.25 0.00
CA ALA A 245 13.46 2.31 0.77
C ALA A 245 12.59 1.15 1.26
N ILE A 246 13.07 -0.08 1.10
CA ILE A 246 12.37 -1.30 1.50
C ILE A 246 13.31 -2.13 2.38
N VAL A 247 12.81 -2.63 3.51
CA VAL A 247 13.48 -3.59 4.36
C VAL A 247 12.66 -4.86 4.41
N MET A 248 13.27 -6.01 4.05
CA MET A 248 12.59 -7.31 4.01
C MET A 248 13.36 -8.37 4.80
N ASP A 249 12.61 -9.30 5.39
CA ASP A 249 13.15 -10.60 5.80
C ASP A 249 13.21 -11.51 4.56
N PRO A 250 14.41 -11.90 4.09
CA PRO A 250 14.54 -12.70 2.89
C PRO A 250 14.04 -14.14 3.03
N TRP A 251 13.85 -14.63 4.24
CA TRP A 251 13.43 -16.01 4.52
C TRP A 251 11.93 -16.17 4.60
N THR A 252 11.23 -15.13 5.04
CA THR A 252 9.78 -15.15 5.26
C THR A 252 9.00 -14.34 4.22
N GLY A 253 9.67 -13.43 3.49
CA GLY A 253 9.04 -12.47 2.59
C GLY A 253 8.32 -11.32 3.32
N GLU A 254 8.48 -11.20 4.64
CA GLU A 254 7.95 -10.07 5.40
C GLU A 254 8.57 -8.75 4.95
N ILE A 255 7.74 -7.77 4.68
CA ILE A 255 8.14 -6.38 4.54
C ILE A 255 8.14 -5.77 5.94
N LEU A 256 9.33 -5.42 6.42
CA LEU A 256 9.55 -4.88 7.75
C LEU A 256 9.50 -3.36 7.77
N ALA A 257 9.85 -2.73 6.63
CA ALA A 257 9.70 -1.32 6.37
C ALA A 257 9.49 -1.08 4.88
N LEU A 258 8.64 -0.11 4.55
CA LEU A 258 8.39 0.37 3.20
C LEU A 258 8.20 1.87 3.26
N ALA A 259 9.22 2.61 2.87
CA ALA A 259 9.29 4.06 2.92
C ALA A 259 9.28 4.64 1.51
N ASN A 260 8.43 5.62 1.28
CA ASN A 260 8.38 6.40 0.04
C ASN A 260 8.43 7.89 0.37
N LEU A 261 9.07 8.65 -0.49
CA LEU A 261 9.09 10.11 -0.46
C LEU A 261 8.82 10.65 -1.88
N PRO A 262 8.02 11.73 -2.00
CA PRO A 262 7.29 12.40 -0.93
C PRO A 262 6.26 11.49 -0.27
N ASN A 263 5.85 11.83 0.96
CA ASN A 263 4.80 11.15 1.71
C ASN A 263 3.73 12.15 2.16
N PHE A 264 2.69 11.68 2.83
CA PHE A 264 1.54 12.52 3.21
C PHE A 264 1.09 12.22 4.64
N GLU A 265 0.19 13.06 5.17
CA GLU A 265 -0.49 12.83 6.46
C GLU A 265 -1.87 12.19 6.19
N PRO A 266 -2.11 10.92 6.54
CA PRO A 266 -3.35 10.21 6.22
C PRO A 266 -4.60 10.88 6.80
N ASN A 267 -4.50 11.47 8.00
CA ASN A 267 -5.59 12.21 8.63
C ASN A 267 -6.00 13.49 7.87
N ARG A 268 -5.22 13.89 6.85
CA ARG A 268 -5.44 15.08 6.02
C ARG A 268 -5.13 14.82 4.54
N PHE A 269 -5.37 13.58 4.07
CA PHE A 269 -5.01 13.12 2.73
C PHE A 269 -5.47 14.06 1.60
N TRP A 270 -6.62 14.73 1.76
CA TRP A 270 -7.17 15.68 0.77
C TRP A 270 -6.31 16.93 0.53
N LYS A 271 -5.28 17.18 1.36
CA LYS A 271 -4.31 18.28 1.18
C LYS A 271 -3.12 17.89 0.31
N TYR A 272 -3.03 16.64 -0.10
CA TYR A 272 -1.89 16.09 -0.83
C TYR A 272 -2.31 15.61 -2.20
N SER A 273 -1.43 15.77 -3.18
CA SER A 273 -1.64 15.29 -4.54
C SER A 273 -1.59 13.76 -4.61
N ASP A 274 -2.13 13.18 -5.69
CA ASP A 274 -2.05 11.73 -5.95
C ASP A 274 -0.60 11.27 -6.00
N ASP A 275 0.30 12.08 -6.54
CA ASP A 275 1.74 11.78 -6.59
C ASP A 275 2.36 11.66 -5.20
N GLN A 276 1.99 12.52 -4.25
CA GLN A 276 2.46 12.47 -2.87
C GLN A 276 1.91 11.27 -2.07
N ARG A 277 0.76 10.73 -2.49
CA ARG A 277 0.11 9.57 -1.85
C ARG A 277 0.55 8.23 -2.45
N ARG A 278 1.23 8.28 -3.58
CA ARG A 278 1.60 7.11 -4.39
C ARG A 278 2.58 6.18 -3.67
N ASP A 279 2.28 4.88 -3.63
CA ASP A 279 3.22 3.85 -3.18
C ASP A 279 4.19 3.49 -4.30
N ARG A 280 5.31 4.21 -4.36
CA ARG A 280 6.33 4.05 -5.40
C ARG A 280 7.01 2.69 -5.38
N ALA A 281 7.02 2.02 -4.23
CA ALA A 281 7.64 0.70 -4.10
C ALA A 281 6.98 -0.35 -4.98
N VAL A 282 5.66 -0.24 -5.19
CA VAL A 282 4.85 -1.21 -5.94
C VAL A 282 4.31 -0.66 -7.26
N MET A 283 4.13 0.66 -7.37
CA MET A 283 3.46 1.29 -8.52
C MET A 283 4.44 1.79 -9.58
N ASP A 284 5.65 2.21 -9.19
CA ASP A 284 6.61 2.82 -10.11
C ASP A 284 7.58 1.77 -10.67
N ALA A 285 7.46 1.52 -11.96
CA ALA A 285 8.40 0.69 -12.68
C ALA A 285 9.52 1.56 -13.27
N TYR A 286 10.75 1.10 -13.14
CA TYR A 286 11.95 1.79 -13.60
C TYR A 286 12.92 0.80 -14.24
N GLU A 287 13.85 1.26 -15.05
CA GLU A 287 14.94 0.43 -15.56
C GLU A 287 15.97 0.19 -14.44
N PRO A 288 16.23 -1.08 -14.04
CA PRO A 288 17.04 -1.37 -12.85
C PRO A 288 18.54 -1.14 -13.03
N GLY A 289 19.00 -0.99 -14.26
CA GLY A 289 20.42 -0.81 -14.57
C GLY A 289 21.30 -1.93 -13.99
N SER A 290 22.46 -1.57 -13.48
CA SER A 290 23.48 -2.54 -13.02
C SER A 290 23.05 -3.50 -11.91
N THR A 291 21.95 -3.23 -11.19
CA THR A 291 21.39 -4.21 -10.25
C THR A 291 20.84 -5.44 -10.97
N TYR A 292 20.47 -5.30 -12.24
CA TYR A 292 19.96 -6.42 -13.06
C TYR A 292 21.05 -7.38 -13.54
N LYS A 293 22.33 -7.00 -13.48
CA LYS A 293 23.45 -7.88 -13.84
C LYS A 293 23.49 -9.19 -13.04
N LEU A 294 22.87 -9.20 -11.86
CA LEU A 294 22.69 -10.41 -11.06
C LEU A 294 21.69 -11.40 -11.70
N VAL A 295 20.76 -10.92 -12.54
CA VAL A 295 19.86 -11.80 -13.33
C VAL A 295 20.66 -12.48 -14.44
N THR A 296 21.50 -11.73 -15.13
CA THR A 296 22.42 -12.24 -16.16
C THR A 296 23.39 -13.26 -15.57
N ALA A 297 24.03 -12.93 -14.44
CA ALA A 297 24.95 -13.84 -13.76
C ALA A 297 24.24 -15.11 -13.26
N ALA A 298 23.02 -14.99 -12.74
CA ALA A 298 22.22 -16.14 -12.34
C ALA A 298 21.88 -17.04 -13.54
N ALA A 299 21.45 -16.46 -14.67
CA ALA A 299 21.14 -17.19 -15.88
C ALA A 299 22.37 -17.93 -16.43
N ALA A 300 23.53 -17.26 -16.38
CA ALA A 300 24.79 -17.80 -16.85
C ALA A 300 25.24 -19.01 -16.01
N LEU A 301 25.30 -18.86 -14.68
CA LEU A 301 25.74 -19.90 -13.75
C LEU A 301 24.75 -21.06 -13.63
N ASP A 302 23.44 -20.78 -13.50
CA ASP A 302 22.42 -21.81 -13.25
C ASP A 302 22.17 -22.68 -14.50
N SER A 303 22.39 -22.13 -15.69
CA SER A 303 22.35 -22.90 -16.95
C SER A 303 23.58 -23.76 -17.20
N GLY A 304 24.67 -23.56 -16.45
CA GLY A 304 25.97 -24.22 -16.64
C GLY A 304 26.73 -23.77 -17.90
N LYS A 305 26.22 -22.79 -18.64
CA LYS A 305 26.87 -22.26 -19.86
C LYS A 305 28.13 -21.44 -19.53
N VAL A 306 28.14 -20.83 -18.35
CA VAL A 306 29.28 -20.07 -17.82
C VAL A 306 29.68 -20.64 -16.46
N THR A 307 30.96 -20.73 -16.22
CA THR A 307 31.55 -21.18 -14.96
C THR A 307 32.32 -20.03 -14.30
N LEU A 308 32.77 -20.21 -13.07
CA LEU A 308 33.63 -19.23 -12.38
C LEU A 308 34.96 -19.00 -13.08
N ALA A 309 35.44 -20.00 -13.85
CA ALA A 309 36.69 -19.94 -14.63
C ALA A 309 36.50 -19.35 -16.03
N SER A 310 35.26 -19.17 -16.48
CA SER A 310 34.99 -18.58 -17.81
C SER A 310 35.49 -17.15 -17.85
N ARG A 311 36.11 -16.77 -18.96
CA ARG A 311 36.66 -15.45 -19.19
C ARG A 311 36.04 -14.80 -20.41
N PHE A 312 35.82 -13.50 -20.30
CA PHE A 312 35.26 -12.63 -21.35
C PHE A 312 36.26 -11.55 -21.68
N PRO A 313 36.34 -11.10 -22.95
CA PRO A 313 37.21 -9.99 -23.31
C PRO A 313 36.89 -8.73 -22.49
N ALA A 314 37.91 -8.12 -21.89
CA ALA A 314 37.78 -6.86 -21.20
C ALA A 314 37.89 -5.71 -22.21
N ARG A 315 36.76 -5.09 -22.54
CA ARG A 315 36.64 -4.03 -23.56
C ARG A 315 35.89 -2.84 -23.00
N ASP A 316 36.25 -1.62 -23.45
CA ASP A 316 35.52 -0.41 -23.09
C ASP A 316 34.20 -0.27 -23.87
N ALA A 317 34.14 -0.80 -25.10
CA ALA A 317 32.95 -0.73 -25.94
C ALA A 317 32.79 -1.97 -26.82
N ILE A 318 31.54 -2.29 -27.18
CA ILE A 318 31.16 -3.25 -28.23
C ILE A 318 30.00 -2.69 -29.06
N VAL A 319 29.91 -3.11 -30.32
CA VAL A 319 28.79 -2.76 -31.20
C VAL A 319 27.91 -3.99 -31.39
N VAL A 320 26.64 -3.89 -31.02
CA VAL A 320 25.65 -4.97 -31.16
C VAL A 320 24.40 -4.42 -31.82
N GLY A 321 24.02 -4.99 -32.98
CA GLY A 321 22.81 -4.57 -33.71
C GLY A 321 22.82 -3.08 -34.08
N GLY A 322 24.00 -2.53 -34.41
CA GLY A 322 24.16 -1.13 -34.76
C GLY A 322 24.22 -0.17 -33.56
N ARG A 323 24.05 -0.65 -32.33
CA ARG A 323 24.15 0.16 -31.09
C ARG A 323 25.50 -0.05 -30.43
N THR A 324 26.20 1.03 -30.10
CA THR A 324 27.43 0.99 -29.31
C THR A 324 27.07 0.95 -27.82
N ILE A 325 27.64 -0.01 -27.09
CA ILE A 325 27.52 -0.21 -25.65
C ILE A 325 28.87 0.13 -25.03
N HIS A 326 28.87 1.03 -24.04
CA HIS A 326 30.05 1.46 -23.30
C HIS A 326 29.97 1.06 -21.83
N ASN A 327 31.14 0.92 -21.19
CA ASN A 327 31.21 0.91 -19.72
C ASN A 327 30.91 2.33 -19.17
N ALA A 328 30.68 2.44 -17.86
CA ALA A 328 30.42 3.72 -17.20
C ALA A 328 31.68 4.61 -17.12
N GLU A 329 32.85 3.99 -17.13
CA GLU A 329 34.16 4.64 -17.13
C GLU A 329 34.89 4.29 -18.44
N ASP A 330 35.23 5.28 -19.23
CA ASP A 330 35.92 5.10 -20.50
C ASP A 330 37.44 5.02 -20.30
N GLY A 331 38.12 4.22 -21.15
CA GLY A 331 39.57 4.17 -21.25
C GLY A 331 40.27 3.27 -20.22
N PHE A 332 39.54 2.57 -19.35
CA PHE A 332 40.13 1.71 -18.34
C PHE A 332 40.71 0.41 -18.92
N MET A 333 40.08 -0.12 -19.97
CA MET A 333 40.44 -1.44 -20.55
C MET A 333 40.96 -1.34 -22.00
N ALA A 334 41.05 -0.14 -22.56
CA ALA A 334 41.44 0.06 -23.96
C ALA A 334 42.85 -0.47 -24.22
N GLY A 335 42.96 -1.39 -25.17
CA GLY A 335 44.23 -1.91 -25.66
C GLY A 335 44.98 -2.86 -24.71
N THR A 336 44.41 -3.28 -23.57
CA THR A 336 45.08 -4.16 -22.62
C THR A 336 45.19 -5.62 -23.05
N GLY A 337 44.32 -6.08 -23.97
CA GLY A 337 44.18 -7.51 -24.31
C GLY A 337 43.72 -8.39 -23.13
N ALA A 338 43.28 -7.77 -22.04
CA ALA A 338 42.88 -8.41 -20.82
C ALA A 338 41.55 -9.18 -20.96
N SER A 339 41.32 -10.07 -20.05
CA SER A 339 40.06 -10.78 -19.93
C SER A 339 39.58 -10.75 -18.49
N GLU A 340 38.25 -10.71 -18.30
CA GLU A 340 37.60 -10.65 -17.00
C GLU A 340 36.71 -11.86 -16.75
N THR A 341 36.56 -12.26 -15.51
CA THR A 341 35.63 -13.31 -15.07
C THR A 341 34.24 -12.72 -14.83
N LEU A 342 33.23 -13.59 -14.75
CA LEU A 342 31.87 -13.18 -14.38
C LEU A 342 31.83 -12.42 -13.03
N GLY A 343 32.66 -12.85 -12.07
CA GLY A 343 32.78 -12.18 -10.77
C GLY A 343 33.30 -10.75 -10.87
N GLU A 344 34.36 -10.52 -11.68
CA GLU A 344 34.95 -9.21 -11.94
C GLU A 344 33.96 -8.29 -12.70
N ILE A 345 33.24 -8.82 -13.68
CA ILE A 345 32.16 -8.09 -14.39
C ILE A 345 31.12 -7.54 -13.40
N VAL A 346 30.69 -8.36 -12.43
CA VAL A 346 29.71 -7.93 -11.42
C VAL A 346 30.33 -6.96 -10.42
N GLU A 347 31.55 -7.23 -9.95
CA GLU A 347 32.30 -6.44 -8.96
C GLU A 347 32.55 -5.02 -9.46
N LEU A 348 33.11 -4.89 -10.66
CA LEU A 348 33.44 -3.61 -11.31
C LEU A 348 32.26 -3.01 -12.08
N SER A 349 31.19 -3.79 -12.21
CA SER A 349 29.94 -3.35 -12.84
C SER A 349 30.08 -3.02 -14.35
N HIS A 350 30.93 -3.75 -15.10
CA HIS A 350 31.14 -3.53 -16.52
C HIS A 350 29.88 -3.87 -17.33
N ASN A 351 29.45 -2.94 -18.21
CA ASN A 351 28.28 -3.13 -19.08
C ASN A 351 28.63 -4.03 -20.25
N VAL A 352 29.81 -3.83 -20.84
CA VAL A 352 30.30 -4.59 -21.99
C VAL A 352 30.43 -6.06 -21.63
N GLY A 353 31.07 -6.38 -20.50
CA GLY A 353 31.20 -7.76 -20.03
C GLY A 353 29.84 -8.40 -19.76
N ALA A 354 28.92 -7.67 -19.11
CA ALA A 354 27.56 -8.17 -18.88
C ALA A 354 26.80 -8.46 -20.20
N ALA A 355 26.95 -7.60 -21.22
CA ALA A 355 26.38 -7.82 -22.54
C ALA A 355 26.97 -9.06 -23.23
N GLU A 356 28.30 -9.25 -23.15
CA GLU A 356 28.97 -10.44 -23.71
C GLU A 356 28.51 -11.73 -23.02
N VAL A 357 28.35 -11.71 -21.69
CA VAL A 357 27.76 -12.83 -20.94
C VAL A 357 26.36 -13.15 -21.44
N GLY A 358 25.49 -12.11 -21.55
CA GLY A 358 24.13 -12.30 -22.06
C GLY A 358 24.07 -12.88 -23.45
N LEU A 359 24.90 -12.37 -24.37
CA LEU A 359 25.00 -12.88 -25.73
C LEU A 359 25.48 -14.35 -25.74
N SER A 360 26.42 -14.73 -24.89
CA SER A 360 26.95 -16.10 -24.79
C SER A 360 25.92 -17.12 -24.32
N ILE A 361 25.01 -16.73 -23.41
CA ILE A 361 23.96 -17.63 -22.91
C ILE A 361 22.73 -17.70 -23.82
N GLY A 362 22.50 -16.65 -24.58
CA GLY A 362 21.42 -16.53 -25.58
C GLY A 362 20.05 -16.19 -25.02
N PRO A 363 19.12 -15.76 -25.90
CA PRO A 363 17.83 -15.15 -25.51
C PRO A 363 16.93 -16.08 -24.71
N LYS A 364 16.85 -17.36 -25.06
CA LYS A 364 15.99 -18.33 -24.36
C LYS A 364 16.40 -18.53 -22.90
N THR A 365 17.71 -18.64 -22.65
CA THR A 365 18.24 -18.83 -21.29
C THR A 365 18.03 -17.60 -20.45
N PHE A 366 18.32 -16.44 -21.01
CA PHE A 366 18.15 -15.15 -20.32
C PHE A 366 16.69 -14.91 -19.95
N TYR A 367 15.77 -14.96 -20.93
CA TYR A 367 14.33 -14.75 -20.69
C TYR A 367 13.73 -15.77 -19.72
N SER A 368 14.16 -17.04 -19.79
CA SER A 368 13.72 -18.06 -18.82
C SER A 368 14.08 -17.67 -17.39
N MET A 369 15.26 -17.09 -17.17
CA MET A 369 15.67 -16.62 -15.83
C MET A 369 14.84 -15.42 -15.39
N GLU A 370 14.59 -14.44 -16.25
CA GLU A 370 13.71 -13.30 -15.95
C GLU A 370 12.32 -13.77 -15.47
N ARG A 371 11.73 -14.73 -16.18
CA ARG A 371 10.42 -15.28 -15.83
C ARG A 371 10.47 -16.11 -14.53
N LYS A 372 11.52 -16.90 -14.30
CA LYS A 372 11.74 -17.62 -13.03
C LYS A 372 11.91 -16.65 -11.87
N ALA A 373 12.63 -15.54 -12.07
CA ALA A 373 12.83 -14.47 -11.09
C ALA A 373 11.53 -13.72 -10.73
N GLY A 374 10.47 -13.88 -11.56
CA GLY A 374 9.16 -13.28 -11.31
C GLY A 374 9.02 -11.87 -11.87
N PHE A 375 9.89 -11.47 -12.81
CA PHE A 375 9.75 -10.19 -13.51
C PHE A 375 8.68 -10.24 -14.59
N GLY A 376 8.03 -9.11 -14.85
CA GLY A 376 6.92 -8.97 -15.79
C GLY A 376 5.60 -9.58 -15.31
N VAL A 377 5.46 -9.80 -13.99
CA VAL A 377 4.21 -10.18 -13.30
C VAL A 377 4.18 -9.53 -11.93
N ALA A 378 2.99 -9.25 -11.42
CA ALA A 378 2.79 -8.74 -10.07
C ALA A 378 3.44 -9.65 -9.02
N THR A 379 3.88 -9.06 -7.90
CA THR A 379 4.52 -9.81 -6.82
C THR A 379 3.52 -10.49 -5.89
N ASP A 380 2.23 -10.14 -6.03
CA ASP A 380 1.12 -10.57 -5.17
C ASP A 380 1.33 -10.14 -3.70
N VAL A 381 1.88 -8.95 -3.46
CA VAL A 381 2.06 -8.38 -2.13
C VAL A 381 0.72 -8.03 -1.45
N GLY A 382 -0.33 -7.91 -2.24
CA GLY A 382 -1.67 -7.55 -1.77
C GLY A 382 -1.84 -6.06 -1.49
N LEU A 383 -1.14 -5.19 -2.23
CA LEU A 383 -1.31 -3.73 -2.22
C LEU A 383 -1.94 -3.26 -3.53
N PRO A 384 -2.70 -2.16 -3.53
CA PRO A 384 -3.36 -1.66 -4.74
C PRO A 384 -2.34 -1.08 -5.73
N GLY A 385 -2.71 -1.10 -7.02
CA GLY A 385 -1.94 -0.44 -8.07
C GLY A 385 -0.59 -1.10 -8.40
N GLU A 386 -0.36 -2.36 -7.99
CA GLU A 386 0.90 -3.05 -8.26
C GLU A 386 1.19 -3.15 -9.75
N ASN A 387 2.34 -2.61 -10.16
CA ASN A 387 2.81 -2.61 -11.54
C ASN A 387 3.64 -3.87 -11.81
N PRO A 388 3.31 -4.69 -12.81
CA PRO A 388 4.09 -5.88 -13.15
C PRO A 388 5.46 -5.57 -13.78
N GLY A 389 5.69 -4.32 -14.20
CA GLY A 389 6.83 -3.96 -15.04
C GLY A 389 6.69 -4.43 -16.49
N ILE A 390 7.73 -4.18 -17.27
CA ILE A 390 7.78 -4.54 -18.70
C ILE A 390 8.99 -5.45 -18.94
N VAL A 391 8.72 -6.70 -19.29
CA VAL A 391 9.73 -7.70 -19.68
C VAL A 391 9.28 -8.32 -21.01
N PRO A 392 9.74 -7.74 -22.13
CA PRO A 392 9.29 -8.17 -23.46
C PRO A 392 9.77 -9.59 -23.77
N PRO A 393 8.97 -10.42 -24.45
CA PRO A 393 9.40 -11.74 -24.87
C PRO A 393 10.43 -11.65 -26.01
N PRO A 394 11.27 -12.70 -26.23
CA PRO A 394 12.31 -12.67 -27.26
C PRO A 394 11.82 -12.39 -28.68
N SER A 395 10.56 -12.66 -28.99
CA SER A 395 9.93 -12.35 -30.31
C SER A 395 9.79 -10.84 -30.56
N GLN A 396 9.89 -10.01 -29.55
CA GLN A 396 9.82 -8.55 -29.65
C GLN A 396 11.21 -7.87 -29.56
N TRP A 397 12.28 -8.65 -29.44
CA TRP A 397 13.61 -8.11 -29.26
C TRP A 397 14.22 -7.63 -30.57
N SER A 398 14.88 -6.50 -30.53
CA SER A 398 15.79 -6.04 -31.56
C SER A 398 17.14 -6.77 -31.48
N ALA A 399 17.99 -6.57 -32.45
CA ALA A 399 19.34 -7.18 -32.46
C ALA A 399 20.21 -6.77 -31.26
N SER A 400 19.94 -5.62 -30.63
CA SER A 400 20.68 -5.12 -29.45
C SER A 400 19.99 -5.44 -28.12
N SER A 401 18.71 -5.87 -28.11
CA SER A 401 17.92 -6.01 -26.89
C SER A 401 18.54 -6.92 -25.85
N LEU A 402 19.01 -8.14 -26.24
CA LEU A 402 19.63 -9.06 -25.29
C LEU A 402 20.86 -8.43 -24.62
N ALA A 403 21.69 -7.73 -25.39
CA ALA A 403 22.90 -7.09 -24.87
C ALA A 403 22.55 -5.96 -23.86
N THR A 404 21.57 -5.11 -24.18
CA THR A 404 21.18 -4.00 -23.28
C THR A 404 20.43 -4.50 -22.04
N MET A 405 19.55 -5.48 -22.17
CA MET A 405 18.81 -6.08 -21.08
C MET A 405 19.74 -6.80 -20.09
N SER A 406 20.89 -7.31 -20.56
CA SER A 406 21.88 -7.97 -19.72
C SER A 406 22.48 -7.07 -18.63
N PHE A 407 22.40 -5.75 -18.78
CA PHE A 407 22.77 -4.80 -17.74
C PHE A 407 21.61 -3.90 -17.29
N GLY A 408 20.35 -4.32 -17.59
CA GLY A 408 19.13 -3.74 -17.04
C GLY A 408 18.59 -2.50 -17.77
N GLN A 409 18.85 -2.38 -19.08
CA GLN A 409 18.20 -1.40 -19.97
C GLN A 409 17.26 -2.12 -20.95
N GLY A 410 16.11 -1.52 -21.25
CA GLY A 410 15.08 -2.13 -22.10
C GLY A 410 14.15 -3.11 -21.36
N VAL A 411 14.23 -3.13 -20.03
CA VAL A 411 13.28 -3.79 -19.11
C VAL A 411 12.89 -2.81 -18.03
N SER A 412 11.67 -2.90 -17.53
CA SER A 412 11.28 -2.12 -16.34
C SER A 412 10.70 -3.03 -15.27
N VAL A 413 11.02 -2.74 -14.01
CA VAL A 413 10.64 -3.51 -12.84
C VAL A 413 10.35 -2.57 -11.67
N THR A 414 9.50 -3.00 -10.72
CA THR A 414 9.28 -2.20 -9.50
C THR A 414 10.40 -2.41 -8.47
N PRO A 415 10.61 -1.45 -7.57
CA PRO A 415 11.51 -1.60 -6.42
C PRO A 415 11.25 -2.88 -5.62
N LEU A 416 9.99 -3.22 -5.37
CA LEU A 416 9.62 -4.44 -4.65
C LEU A 416 9.98 -5.71 -5.41
N ALA A 417 9.79 -5.74 -6.73
CA ALA A 417 10.16 -6.90 -7.56
C ALA A 417 11.69 -7.15 -7.51
N MET A 418 12.50 -6.08 -7.54
CA MET A 418 13.95 -6.17 -7.37
C MET A 418 14.33 -6.65 -5.96
N ALA A 419 13.74 -6.07 -4.91
CA ALA A 419 13.97 -6.50 -3.53
C ALA A 419 13.64 -7.99 -3.34
N ARG A 420 12.49 -8.45 -3.85
CA ARG A 420 12.06 -9.85 -3.85
C ARG A 420 13.08 -10.78 -4.53
N TYR A 421 13.61 -10.36 -5.68
CA TYR A 421 14.62 -11.14 -6.40
C TYR A 421 15.92 -11.27 -5.59
N TYR A 422 16.40 -10.20 -4.97
CA TYR A 422 17.58 -10.26 -4.12
C TYR A 422 17.34 -11.03 -2.82
N CYS A 423 16.11 -11.08 -2.30
CA CYS A 423 15.74 -12.03 -1.25
C CYS A 423 16.00 -13.48 -1.69
N ALA A 424 15.72 -13.82 -2.96
CA ALA A 424 16.02 -15.16 -3.47
C ALA A 424 17.55 -15.43 -3.52
N ILE A 425 18.38 -14.42 -3.80
CA ILE A 425 19.85 -14.57 -3.68
C ILE A 425 20.24 -14.81 -2.22
N ALA A 426 19.68 -14.06 -1.29
CA ALA A 426 20.00 -14.14 0.12
C ALA A 426 19.61 -15.48 0.76
N ASN A 427 18.45 -16.04 0.41
CA ASN A 427 17.87 -17.25 1.03
C ASN A 427 18.20 -18.58 0.32
N GLY A 428 19.11 -18.56 -0.67
CA GLY A 428 19.53 -19.78 -1.37
C GLY A 428 18.62 -20.18 -2.54
N GLY A 429 17.96 -19.24 -3.20
CA GLY A 429 17.27 -19.39 -4.47
C GLY A 429 15.76 -19.53 -4.39
N LEU A 430 15.13 -19.23 -3.27
CA LEU A 430 13.68 -19.32 -3.10
C LEU A 430 13.02 -17.96 -3.33
N LEU A 431 12.11 -17.89 -4.29
CA LEU A 431 11.28 -16.71 -4.51
C LEU A 431 10.12 -16.73 -3.51
N MET A 432 10.17 -15.85 -2.53
CA MET A 432 9.10 -15.69 -1.54
C MET A 432 8.01 -14.76 -2.06
N GLN A 433 6.76 -14.98 -1.64
CA GLN A 433 5.71 -13.98 -1.80
C GLN A 433 5.93 -12.87 -0.77
N PRO A 434 6.07 -11.59 -1.19
CA PRO A 434 6.13 -10.48 -0.24
C PRO A 434 4.81 -10.35 0.50
N ARG A 435 4.86 -9.90 1.75
CA ARG A 435 3.64 -9.68 2.55
C ARG A 435 3.81 -8.55 3.55
N VAL A 436 2.75 -7.81 3.75
CA VAL A 436 2.66 -6.70 4.71
C VAL A 436 1.75 -7.00 5.89
N VAL A 437 0.87 -8.02 5.76
CA VAL A 437 -0.02 -8.47 6.83
C VAL A 437 0.49 -9.81 7.37
N GLY A 438 0.60 -9.92 8.69
CA GLY A 438 1.01 -11.12 9.40
C GLY A 438 -0.16 -11.94 9.95
N ALA A 439 -1.19 -11.25 10.46
CA ALA A 439 -2.35 -11.91 11.06
C ALA A 439 -3.60 -11.01 11.05
N ALA A 440 -4.77 -11.65 11.15
CA ALA A 440 -6.05 -11.00 11.40
C ALA A 440 -6.70 -11.60 12.66
N TYR A 441 -7.22 -10.73 13.52
CA TYR A 441 -7.84 -11.06 14.79
C TYR A 441 -9.30 -10.58 14.81
N ASP A 442 -10.16 -11.29 15.52
CA ASP A 442 -11.51 -10.82 15.79
C ASP A 442 -11.55 -9.71 16.87
N GLN A 443 -12.76 -9.25 17.19
CA GLN A 443 -12.98 -8.21 18.20
C GLN A 443 -12.55 -8.62 19.63
N HIS A 444 -12.37 -9.92 19.88
CA HIS A 444 -11.97 -10.47 21.18
C HIS A 444 -10.46 -10.76 21.26
N GLY A 445 -9.73 -10.44 20.18
CA GLY A 445 -8.29 -10.71 20.07
C GLY A 445 -7.98 -12.17 19.70
N THR A 446 -8.99 -12.96 19.27
CA THR A 446 -8.77 -14.32 18.81
C THR A 446 -8.19 -14.32 17.40
N LEU A 447 -7.14 -15.10 17.20
CA LEU A 447 -6.53 -15.25 15.86
C LEU A 447 -7.51 -15.96 14.91
N VAL A 448 -7.95 -15.24 13.88
CA VAL A 448 -8.85 -15.77 12.84
C VAL A 448 -8.07 -16.28 11.65
N GLN A 449 -7.06 -15.52 11.21
CA GLN A 449 -6.26 -15.88 10.04
C GLN A 449 -4.79 -15.50 10.24
N ARG A 450 -3.90 -16.43 9.88
CA ARG A 450 -2.47 -16.18 9.83
C ARG A 450 -2.01 -16.15 8.38
N PHE A 451 -1.27 -15.08 8.01
CA PHE A 451 -0.62 -14.96 6.72
C PHE A 451 0.84 -15.40 6.86
N GLY A 452 1.10 -16.68 6.62
CA GLY A 452 2.41 -17.29 6.79
C GLY A 452 3.34 -17.08 5.59
N PRO A 453 4.64 -17.44 5.74
CA PRO A 453 5.57 -17.42 4.61
C PRO A 453 5.11 -18.35 3.49
N LYS A 454 5.22 -17.86 2.24
CA LYS A 454 4.86 -18.64 1.05
C LYS A 454 6.00 -18.63 0.05
N VAL A 455 6.51 -19.81 -0.26
CA VAL A 455 7.47 -20.02 -1.35
C VAL A 455 6.71 -20.11 -2.66
N VAL A 456 6.99 -19.21 -3.59
CA VAL A 456 6.36 -19.23 -4.92
C VAL A 456 7.02 -20.27 -5.81
N ARG A 457 8.37 -20.25 -5.84
CA ARG A 457 9.20 -21.22 -6.60
C ARG A 457 10.66 -21.14 -6.22
N ARG A 458 11.47 -22.07 -6.73
CA ARG A 458 12.91 -21.94 -6.76
C ARG A 458 13.32 -21.26 -8.06
N VAL A 459 14.10 -20.18 -7.97
CA VAL A 459 14.59 -19.40 -9.13
C VAL A 459 15.85 -20.06 -9.70
N PHE A 460 16.79 -20.38 -8.81
CA PHE A 460 18.08 -20.99 -9.14
C PHE A 460 18.58 -21.92 -8.00
N SER A 461 19.65 -22.63 -8.26
CA SER A 461 20.26 -23.58 -7.30
C SER A 461 20.86 -22.86 -6.08
N ARG A 462 21.01 -23.62 -4.97
CA ARG A 462 21.72 -23.11 -3.78
C ARG A 462 23.16 -22.74 -4.09
N ARG A 463 23.82 -23.48 -5.04
CA ARG A 463 25.15 -23.18 -5.50
C ARG A 463 25.20 -21.83 -6.18
N THR A 464 24.34 -21.59 -7.16
CA THR A 464 24.22 -20.30 -7.86
C THR A 464 23.99 -19.16 -6.86
N ALA A 465 23.05 -19.33 -5.91
CA ALA A 465 22.80 -18.33 -4.87
C ALA A 465 24.05 -18.01 -4.02
N ARG A 466 24.87 -19.01 -3.70
CA ARG A 466 26.12 -18.81 -2.94
C ARG A 466 27.10 -17.97 -3.75
N GLU A 467 27.33 -18.32 -5.01
CA GLU A 467 28.26 -17.60 -5.89
C GLU A 467 27.81 -16.15 -6.10
N LEU A 468 26.49 -15.91 -6.30
CA LEU A 468 25.94 -14.55 -6.42
C LEU A 468 26.15 -13.73 -5.15
N ARG A 469 25.97 -14.32 -3.96
CA ARG A 469 26.26 -13.63 -2.69
C ARG A 469 27.74 -13.27 -2.57
N GLU A 470 28.65 -14.18 -3.01
CA GLU A 470 30.08 -13.90 -3.02
C GLU A 470 30.41 -12.73 -3.96
N PHE A 471 29.81 -12.66 -5.15
CA PHE A 471 29.98 -11.52 -6.04
C PHE A 471 29.51 -10.22 -5.39
N LEU A 472 28.34 -10.24 -4.73
CA LEU A 472 27.82 -9.09 -3.98
C LEU A 472 28.72 -8.66 -2.82
N ARG A 473 29.40 -9.62 -2.15
CA ARG A 473 30.37 -9.32 -1.11
C ARG A 473 31.60 -8.60 -1.68
N ARG A 474 32.10 -9.07 -2.82
CA ARG A 474 33.23 -8.45 -3.53
C ARG A 474 32.93 -7.03 -3.98
N VAL A 475 31.71 -6.76 -4.47
CA VAL A 475 31.25 -5.40 -4.81
C VAL A 475 31.42 -4.44 -3.63
N VAL A 476 31.11 -4.88 -2.39
CA VAL A 476 31.24 -4.03 -1.19
C VAL A 476 32.68 -3.92 -0.71
N LEU A 477 33.51 -4.98 -0.88
CA LEU A 477 34.89 -4.98 -0.40
C LEU A 477 35.84 -4.22 -1.32
N HIS A 478 35.70 -4.41 -2.63
CA HIS A 478 36.69 -3.99 -3.62
C HIS A 478 36.08 -3.26 -4.81
N GLY A 479 34.76 -3.42 -5.05
CA GLY A 479 34.06 -2.90 -6.20
C GLY A 479 33.32 -1.58 -5.96
N THR A 480 32.26 -1.35 -6.73
CA THR A 480 31.50 -0.09 -6.78
C THR A 480 30.77 0.27 -5.49
N GLY A 481 30.66 -0.65 -4.51
CA GLY A 481 30.06 -0.38 -3.19
C GLY A 481 31.05 0.06 -2.11
N ASN A 482 32.34 0.05 -2.40
CA ASN A 482 33.40 0.43 -1.47
C ASN A 482 33.62 1.96 -1.47
N PRO A 483 33.79 2.63 -0.32
CA PRO A 483 33.58 2.11 1.05
C PRO A 483 32.15 2.32 1.58
N THR A 484 31.28 3.01 0.83
CA THR A 484 30.01 3.60 1.32
C THR A 484 28.97 2.59 1.80
N ALA A 485 29.02 1.35 1.30
CA ALA A 485 28.15 0.25 1.74
C ALA A 485 28.78 -0.63 2.84
N GLN A 486 29.99 -0.32 3.29
CA GLN A 486 30.63 -1.00 4.42
C GLN A 486 30.08 -0.47 5.74
N ILE A 487 29.84 -1.38 6.68
CA ILE A 487 29.36 -1.04 8.01
C ILE A 487 30.35 -1.62 9.03
N PRO A 488 30.99 -0.77 9.84
CA PRO A 488 31.90 -1.25 10.86
C PRO A 488 31.25 -2.28 11.78
N GLY A 489 31.86 -3.44 11.90
CA GLY A 489 31.38 -4.55 12.72
C GLY A 489 30.32 -5.45 12.09
N TYR A 490 29.84 -5.16 10.86
CA TYR A 490 28.86 -6.00 10.18
C TYR A 490 29.26 -6.25 8.72
N ALA A 491 29.45 -7.52 8.38
CA ALA A 491 29.70 -7.89 7.00
C ALA A 491 28.45 -7.66 6.15
N THR A 492 28.58 -6.91 5.08
CA THR A 492 27.50 -6.60 4.12
C THR A 492 27.84 -7.13 2.72
N ALA A 493 26.83 -7.35 1.91
CA ALA A 493 26.96 -7.69 0.50
C ALA A 493 25.86 -6.97 -0.28
N GLY A 494 26.18 -6.41 -1.45
CA GLY A 494 25.18 -5.62 -2.19
C GLY A 494 25.68 -5.15 -3.55
N LYS A 495 24.82 -4.45 -4.29
CA LYS A 495 25.09 -3.94 -5.62
C LYS A 495 24.56 -2.53 -5.79
N THR A 496 25.37 -1.67 -6.38
CA THR A 496 24.99 -0.34 -6.85
C THR A 496 24.20 -0.43 -8.16
N GLY A 497 23.24 0.47 -8.32
CA GLY A 497 22.56 0.73 -9.57
C GLY A 497 22.64 2.22 -9.93
N THR A 498 22.86 2.47 -11.20
CA THR A 498 22.77 3.80 -11.78
C THR A 498 22.13 3.61 -13.15
N ALA A 499 20.87 3.99 -13.27
CA ALA A 499 20.11 3.83 -14.50
C ALA A 499 19.70 5.20 -15.03
N GLN A 500 19.95 5.43 -16.30
CA GLN A 500 19.44 6.60 -17.00
C GLN A 500 17.94 6.42 -17.22
N MET A 501 17.16 7.45 -16.96
CA MET A 501 15.70 7.38 -17.08
C MET A 501 15.26 7.71 -18.51
N VAL A 502 14.24 6.98 -18.95
CA VAL A 502 13.53 7.29 -20.19
C VAL A 502 12.47 8.36 -19.89
N VAL A 503 12.52 9.46 -20.57
CA VAL A 503 11.56 10.56 -20.50
C VAL A 503 11.11 10.86 -21.93
N ASP A 504 9.80 10.85 -22.16
CA ASP A 504 9.20 11.06 -23.50
C ASP A 504 9.73 10.09 -24.58
N GLY A 505 10.06 8.85 -24.16
CA GLY A 505 10.54 7.79 -25.05
C GLY A 505 12.04 7.80 -25.33
N GLU A 506 12.81 8.76 -24.76
CA GLU A 506 14.26 8.90 -24.97
C GLU A 506 15.03 8.90 -23.65
N TYR A 507 16.27 8.40 -23.68
CA TYR A 507 17.19 8.54 -22.53
C TYR A 507 17.62 9.99 -22.38
N ARG A 508 17.22 10.60 -21.28
CA ARG A 508 17.48 12.03 -21.04
C ARG A 508 18.69 12.23 -20.14
N ALA A 509 19.67 12.99 -20.61
CA ALA A 509 20.83 13.36 -19.81
C ALA A 509 20.43 14.13 -18.55
N GLY A 510 21.06 13.80 -17.42
CA GLY A 510 20.73 14.41 -16.12
C GLY A 510 19.56 13.74 -15.36
N TYR A 511 18.86 12.78 -15.97
CA TYR A 511 17.75 12.05 -15.36
C TYR A 511 18.20 10.63 -15.04
N TYR A 512 18.48 10.37 -13.77
CA TYR A 512 18.97 9.08 -13.30
C TYR A 512 18.18 8.56 -12.11
N ALA A 513 18.07 7.24 -12.02
CA ALA A 513 17.66 6.52 -10.82
C ALA A 513 18.93 5.93 -10.19
N ALA A 514 19.30 6.45 -9.02
CA ALA A 514 20.41 5.96 -8.23
C ALA A 514 19.89 4.93 -7.22
N SER A 515 20.45 3.72 -7.19
CA SER A 515 19.99 2.68 -6.27
C SER A 515 21.12 1.90 -5.63
N PHE A 516 20.84 1.33 -4.47
CA PHE A 516 21.65 0.31 -3.81
C PHE A 516 20.75 -0.77 -3.23
N ILE A 517 21.11 -2.01 -3.45
CA ILE A 517 20.42 -3.15 -2.88
C ILE A 517 21.43 -4.09 -2.23
N GLY A 518 21.19 -4.43 -0.96
CA GLY A 518 22.14 -5.23 -0.22
C GLY A 518 21.52 -6.00 0.93
N MET A 519 22.33 -6.86 1.50
CA MET A 519 21.96 -7.77 2.59
C MET A 519 22.90 -7.66 3.77
N VAL A 520 22.38 -7.85 4.96
CA VAL A 520 23.13 -7.85 6.24
C VAL A 520 22.52 -8.84 7.23
N PRO A 521 23.34 -9.58 8.03
CA PRO A 521 24.77 -9.79 7.85
C PRO A 521 25.07 -10.77 6.70
N TYR A 522 26.24 -10.66 6.10
CA TYR A 522 26.74 -11.69 5.20
C TYR A 522 27.45 -12.78 6.03
N PRO A 523 27.41 -14.11 5.67
CA PRO A 523 26.74 -14.67 4.48
C PRO A 523 25.25 -15.06 4.69
N ARG A 524 24.74 -15.03 5.92
CA ARG A 524 23.36 -15.40 6.27
C ARG A 524 22.57 -14.15 6.60
N ALA A 525 21.97 -13.59 5.56
CA ALA A 525 21.23 -12.36 5.68
C ALA A 525 20.02 -12.49 6.63
N ARG A 526 19.90 -11.53 7.55
CA ARG A 526 18.70 -11.30 8.34
C ARG A 526 17.79 -10.27 7.65
N TYR A 527 18.41 -9.31 7.00
CA TYR A 527 17.70 -8.23 6.30
C TYR A 527 18.22 -8.11 4.86
N LEU A 528 17.28 -7.91 3.95
CA LEU A 528 17.51 -7.34 2.64
C LEU A 528 17.04 -5.90 2.68
N ILE A 529 17.85 -4.97 2.19
CA ILE A 529 17.55 -3.54 2.17
C ILE A 529 17.77 -3.03 0.76
N TYR A 530 16.75 -2.38 0.23
CA TYR A 530 16.75 -1.70 -1.06
C TYR A 530 16.56 -0.21 -0.85
N VAL A 531 17.34 0.62 -1.53
CA VAL A 531 17.19 2.08 -1.57
C VAL A 531 17.27 2.54 -3.01
N LYS A 532 16.33 3.38 -3.42
CA LYS A 532 16.30 4.07 -4.71
C LYS A 532 16.04 5.55 -4.49
N VAL A 533 16.73 6.41 -5.23
CA VAL A 533 16.55 7.87 -5.24
C VAL A 533 16.51 8.32 -6.70
N GLU A 534 15.47 9.03 -7.09
CA GLU A 534 15.24 9.45 -8.47
C GLU A 534 15.60 10.91 -8.69
N ARG A 535 16.22 11.16 -9.83
CA ARG A 535 16.64 12.50 -10.29
C ARG A 535 17.47 13.27 -9.25
N PRO A 536 18.49 12.64 -8.65
CA PRO A 536 19.38 13.36 -7.75
C PRO A 536 20.19 14.42 -8.51
N ILE A 537 20.48 15.56 -7.85
CA ILE A 537 21.29 16.65 -8.39
C ILE A 537 22.69 16.59 -7.77
N GLY A 538 23.71 16.87 -8.57
CA GLY A 538 25.12 16.90 -8.15
C GLY A 538 25.84 15.56 -8.29
N SER A 539 25.21 14.43 -7.96
CA SER A 539 25.73 13.09 -8.22
C SER A 539 24.57 12.14 -8.56
N TYR A 540 24.85 11.16 -9.42
CA TYR A 540 23.87 10.14 -9.82
C TYR A 540 24.36 8.71 -9.54
N TYR A 541 25.55 8.54 -8.95
CA TYR A 541 26.08 7.22 -8.63
C TYR A 541 25.37 6.62 -7.43
N GLY A 542 24.89 5.37 -7.57
CA GLY A 542 24.23 4.65 -6.50
C GLY A 542 25.10 4.49 -5.23
N SER A 543 26.42 4.42 -5.40
CA SER A 543 27.39 4.41 -4.29
C SER A 543 27.40 5.71 -3.46
N VAL A 544 27.13 6.84 -4.08
CA VAL A 544 27.15 8.16 -3.42
C VAL A 544 25.76 8.51 -2.89
N VAL A 545 24.72 8.23 -3.67
CA VAL A 545 23.35 8.69 -3.38
C VAL A 545 22.56 7.69 -2.54
N ALA A 546 22.63 6.37 -2.83
CA ALA A 546 21.76 5.37 -2.21
C ALA A 546 22.50 4.51 -1.14
N ALA A 547 23.77 4.16 -1.36
CA ALA A 547 24.51 3.32 -0.43
C ALA A 547 24.65 3.89 0.99
N PRO A 548 24.80 5.20 1.23
CA PRO A 548 24.82 5.74 2.59
C PRO A 548 23.52 5.52 3.35
N ALA A 549 22.35 5.61 2.69
CA ALA A 549 21.07 5.29 3.32
C ALA A 549 20.96 3.79 3.63
N PHE A 550 21.39 2.92 2.71
CA PHE A 550 21.49 1.48 2.97
C PHE A 550 22.33 1.22 4.23
N ALA A 551 23.55 1.77 4.31
CA ALA A 551 24.46 1.56 5.43
C ALA A 551 23.86 2.04 6.77
N ALA A 552 23.19 3.19 6.76
CA ALA A 552 22.51 3.73 7.94
C ALA A 552 21.36 2.80 8.40
N ILE A 553 20.48 2.38 7.47
CA ILE A 553 19.36 1.47 7.78
C ILE A 553 19.91 0.12 8.28
N ALA A 554 20.88 -0.44 7.60
CA ALA A 554 21.44 -1.75 7.93
C ALA A 554 22.11 -1.76 9.32
N ARG A 555 22.86 -0.70 9.66
CA ARG A 555 23.47 -0.54 10.99
C ARG A 555 22.41 -0.52 12.08
N GLU A 556 21.43 0.33 11.94
CA GLU A 556 20.35 0.46 12.94
C GLU A 556 19.51 -0.82 13.04
N ALA A 557 19.24 -1.49 11.91
CA ALA A 557 18.54 -2.76 11.89
C ALA A 557 19.30 -3.86 12.66
N MET A 558 20.63 -3.92 12.52
CA MET A 558 21.44 -4.89 13.22
C MET A 558 21.51 -4.60 14.72
N LEU A 559 21.65 -3.34 15.12
CA LEU A 559 21.61 -2.91 16.51
C LEU A 559 20.26 -3.21 17.15
N HIS A 560 19.17 -2.86 16.48
CA HIS A 560 17.79 -3.14 16.93
C HIS A 560 17.53 -4.64 17.09
N ALA A 561 18.14 -5.46 16.25
CA ALA A 561 18.06 -6.92 16.33
C ALA A 561 18.92 -7.52 17.45
N GLY A 562 19.67 -6.71 18.20
CA GLY A 562 20.59 -7.18 19.25
C GLY A 562 21.79 -7.97 18.73
N VAL A 563 22.14 -7.80 17.44
CA VAL A 563 23.33 -8.47 16.88
C VAL A 563 24.57 -7.69 17.25
N VAL A 564 25.44 -8.33 18.03
CA VAL A 564 26.70 -7.71 18.47
C VAL A 564 27.63 -7.52 17.27
N PRO A 565 28.22 -6.31 17.10
CA PRO A 565 29.23 -6.09 16.08
C PRO A 565 30.43 -7.00 16.29
N THR A 566 30.83 -7.70 15.23
CA THR A 566 32.11 -8.45 15.24
C THR A 566 33.16 -7.59 14.56
N PRO A 567 34.38 -7.46 15.11
CA PRO A 567 35.44 -6.78 14.40
C PRO A 567 35.62 -7.43 13.02
N ASP A 568 35.68 -6.63 11.95
CA ASP A 568 36.08 -7.13 10.63
C ASP A 568 37.48 -7.70 10.76
N VAL A 569 37.59 -9.03 10.82
CA VAL A 569 38.83 -9.70 10.64
C VAL A 569 39.12 -9.63 9.14
N PRO A 570 40.16 -8.91 8.70
CA PRO A 570 40.53 -8.92 7.29
C PRO A 570 40.78 -10.39 6.92
N HIS A 571 40.00 -10.94 5.99
CA HIS A 571 40.35 -12.21 5.40
C HIS A 571 41.73 -12.04 4.74
N ARG A 572 42.77 -12.49 5.45
CA ARG A 572 44.10 -12.70 4.86
C ARG A 572 43.87 -13.67 3.72
N GLY A 573 43.91 -13.14 2.51
CA GLY A 573 43.90 -13.95 1.30
C GLY A 573 45.05 -14.97 1.38
N LYS A 574 44.68 -16.23 1.21
CA LYS A 574 45.59 -17.24 0.75
C LYS A 574 45.48 -17.38 -0.75
#